data_736316c4bdd178fb425107d8699faef3
#
_entry.id   736316c4bdd178fb425107d8699faef3
#
_cell.length_a   1.000
_cell.length_b   1.000
_cell.length_c   1.000
_cell.angle_alpha   90.00
_cell.angle_beta   90.00
_cell.angle_gamma   90.00
#
_symmetry.space_group_name_H-M   'P 1'
#
loop_
_entity.id
_entity.type
_entity.pdbx_description
1 polymer ?
#
loop_
_entity_poly.entity_id
_entity_poly.type
_entity_poly.pdbx_seq_one_letter_code
_entity_poly.pdbx_strand_id
1 'polypeptide(L)'
;MITVQQVITLMEQLAPRSYAESWDNVGLMVGDRNAVVTGVVTTLDVTEETLEYAIEQNCNLIISHHPLIFKGLKQISCDTAQGRTINKLIQHKIAVYSAHTNLDIAPGGLNDMLAKQLGLTDIKGFIKTGEEALYKVTTFVPESSADAVRLAMGDAGAGRIGNYEHCSFSIHGEGRFVGNEDSHPVIGSAGALTVAPEVQVNAIVDGTHLSEVVAAMKSAHPYEEVAYEVLNIVEPTSSTQYLGRVGRLPNALNLDSFREWVQDALPDANIRFAGVAPETIQSIALCSGAGAEFIKDAARLHVDAYITGDVKYHEAQMAKELGLLVVDAGHFGTESIVARGLCDYLISVGFTVPVKAFTEQNDFFFV
;
A
#
# COMPACT_ATOMS: atom_id res chain seq x y z
N MET A 1 -7.97 18.30 16.36
CA MET A 1 -6.50 18.12 16.33
C MET A 1 -6.24 16.71 15.82
N ILE A 2 -5.34 16.56 14.86
CA ILE A 2 -5.04 15.28 14.20
C ILE A 2 -4.09 14.48 15.09
N THR A 3 -4.36 13.18 15.28
CA THR A 3 -3.51 12.26 16.05
C THR A 3 -2.60 11.43 15.14
N VAL A 4 -1.55 10.84 15.71
CA VAL A 4 -0.68 9.88 14.99
C VAL A 4 -1.51 8.74 14.37
N GLN A 5 -2.52 8.21 15.09
CA GLN A 5 -3.40 7.16 14.55
C GLN A 5 -4.15 7.62 13.29
N GLN A 6 -4.62 8.85 13.24
CA GLN A 6 -5.31 9.37 12.06
C GLN A 6 -4.37 9.51 10.86
N VAL A 7 -3.09 9.89 11.09
CA VAL A 7 -2.09 9.90 10.02
C VAL A 7 -1.78 8.47 9.55
N ILE A 8 -1.67 7.51 10.47
CA ILE A 8 -1.49 6.10 10.12
C ILE A 8 -2.64 5.63 9.24
N THR A 9 -3.88 5.97 9.56
CA THR A 9 -5.05 5.61 8.74
C THR A 9 -4.94 6.18 7.33
N LEU A 10 -4.50 7.43 7.16
CA LEU A 10 -4.26 8.01 5.83
C LEU A 10 -3.14 7.27 5.07
N MET A 11 -2.07 6.91 5.75
CA MET A 11 -0.99 6.12 5.13
C MET A 11 -1.44 4.73 4.72
N GLU A 12 -2.28 4.07 5.54
CA GLU A 12 -2.83 2.75 5.24
C GLU A 12 -3.91 2.79 4.14
N GLN A 13 -4.52 3.96 3.86
CA GLN A 13 -5.35 4.16 2.66
C GLN A 13 -4.52 4.18 1.37
N LEU A 14 -3.30 4.74 1.40
CA LEU A 14 -2.37 4.69 0.28
C LEU A 14 -1.74 3.30 0.14
N ALA A 15 -1.21 2.79 1.24
CA ALA A 15 -0.40 1.58 1.29
C ALA A 15 -0.85 0.68 2.45
N PRO A 16 -1.89 -0.14 2.27
CA PRO A 16 -2.38 -1.06 3.28
C PRO A 16 -1.26 -1.96 3.81
N ARG A 17 -1.22 -2.18 5.11
CA ARG A 17 -0.20 -3.08 5.71
C ARG A 17 -0.28 -4.51 5.21
N SER A 18 -1.45 -4.95 4.75
CA SER A 18 -1.66 -6.27 4.15
C SER A 18 -0.90 -6.47 2.83
N TYR A 19 -0.41 -5.39 2.20
CA TYR A 19 0.42 -5.47 0.99
C TYR A 19 1.89 -5.77 1.30
N ALA A 20 2.32 -5.57 2.56
CA ALA A 20 3.72 -5.82 2.92
C ALA A 20 4.11 -7.28 2.74
N GLU A 21 5.34 -7.50 2.28
CA GLU A 21 5.94 -8.82 2.23
C GLU A 21 5.99 -9.46 3.63
N SER A 22 5.83 -10.76 3.72
CA SER A 22 5.68 -11.49 4.99
C SER A 22 6.90 -11.38 5.93
N TRP A 23 8.06 -11.06 5.39
CA TRP A 23 9.31 -10.87 6.13
C TRP A 23 9.53 -9.42 6.60
N ASP A 24 8.71 -8.48 6.11
CA ASP A 24 8.87 -7.05 6.32
C ASP A 24 8.27 -6.58 7.66
N ASN A 25 8.71 -5.42 8.12
CA ASN A 25 8.20 -4.79 9.33
C ASN A 25 7.73 -3.36 9.02
N VAL A 26 6.44 -3.18 8.83
CA VAL A 26 5.80 -1.90 8.48
C VAL A 26 4.86 -1.42 9.59
N GLY A 27 4.61 -0.12 9.63
CA GLY A 27 3.69 0.50 10.58
C GLY A 27 4.40 1.36 11.62
N LEU A 28 3.77 1.57 12.78
CA LEU A 28 4.33 2.39 13.86
C LEU A 28 5.47 1.65 14.56
N MET A 29 6.69 2.21 14.43
CA MET A 29 7.91 1.64 15.01
C MET A 29 8.20 2.19 16.42
N VAL A 30 7.99 3.49 16.62
CA VAL A 30 8.22 4.20 17.88
C VAL A 30 7.10 5.22 18.06
N GLY A 31 6.66 5.45 19.30
CA GLY A 31 5.75 6.55 19.65
C GLY A 31 4.37 6.11 20.12
N ASP A 32 3.52 7.11 20.37
CA ASP A 32 2.16 6.95 20.87
C ASP A 32 1.13 7.29 19.78
N ARG A 33 0.23 6.36 19.48
CA ARG A 33 -0.85 6.51 18.50
C ARG A 33 -1.80 7.67 18.82
N ASN A 34 -1.95 8.00 20.11
CA ASN A 34 -2.87 9.03 20.58
C ASN A 34 -2.23 10.43 20.63
N ALA A 35 -0.92 10.52 20.41
CA ALA A 35 -0.23 11.82 20.40
C ALA A 35 -0.78 12.73 19.31
N VAL A 36 -0.99 14.02 19.66
CA VAL A 36 -1.39 15.05 18.68
C VAL A 36 -0.20 15.39 17.80
N VAL A 37 -0.40 15.38 16.50
CA VAL A 37 0.64 15.69 15.51
C VAL A 37 0.81 17.19 15.38
N THR A 38 2.04 17.68 15.56
CA THR A 38 2.44 19.09 15.39
C THR A 38 3.03 19.39 14.00
N GLY A 39 3.66 18.37 13.39
CA GLY A 39 4.23 18.40 12.06
C GLY A 39 4.71 17.01 11.67
N VAL A 40 4.85 16.78 10.38
CA VAL A 40 5.30 15.52 9.79
C VAL A 40 6.56 15.76 8.97
N VAL A 41 7.57 14.90 9.13
CA VAL A 41 8.71 14.77 8.20
C VAL A 41 8.54 13.47 7.42
N THR A 42 8.66 13.55 6.10
CA THR A 42 8.71 12.38 5.20
C THR A 42 10.14 12.18 4.71
N THR A 43 10.63 10.95 4.67
CA THR A 43 12.04 10.64 4.40
C THR A 43 12.21 9.23 3.84
N LEU A 44 13.37 8.93 3.28
CA LEU A 44 13.77 7.56 2.92
C LEU A 44 14.18 6.79 4.18
N ASP A 45 15.18 7.31 4.90
CA ASP A 45 15.76 6.70 6.09
C ASP A 45 15.50 7.52 7.37
N VAL A 46 15.49 6.85 8.52
CA VAL A 46 15.47 7.51 9.84
C VAL A 46 16.87 7.57 10.39
N THR A 47 17.59 8.63 10.02
CA THR A 47 18.96 8.90 10.46
C THR A 47 18.99 9.87 11.65
N GLU A 48 20.17 10.15 12.20
CA GLU A 48 20.33 11.19 13.21
C GLU A 48 20.03 12.58 12.64
N GLU A 49 20.38 12.82 11.37
CA GLU A 49 20.12 14.07 10.65
C GLU A 49 18.63 14.28 10.40
N THR A 50 17.91 13.22 9.98
CA THR A 50 16.43 13.25 9.86
C THR A 50 15.77 13.63 11.18
N LEU A 51 16.28 13.07 12.27
CA LEU A 51 15.75 13.36 13.61
C LEU A 51 16.05 14.81 14.03
N GLU A 52 17.25 15.31 13.80
CA GLU A 52 17.61 16.71 14.08
C GLU A 52 16.76 17.67 13.26
N TYR A 53 16.57 17.39 11.99
CA TYR A 53 15.69 18.15 11.13
C TYR A 53 14.23 18.15 11.66
N ALA A 54 13.71 17.01 12.10
CA ALA A 54 12.36 16.94 12.69
C ALA A 54 12.24 17.81 13.95
N ILE A 55 13.25 17.80 14.81
CA ILE A 55 13.30 18.64 16.02
C ILE A 55 13.32 20.14 15.64
N GLU A 56 14.19 20.54 14.73
CA GLU A 56 14.31 21.93 14.26
C GLU A 56 13.01 22.44 13.63
N GLN A 57 12.30 21.56 12.90
CA GLN A 57 11.04 21.90 12.24
C GLN A 57 9.82 21.79 13.17
N ASN A 58 10.01 21.44 14.45
CA ASN A 58 8.92 21.18 15.43
C ASN A 58 7.94 20.09 14.96
N CYS A 59 8.44 19.09 14.23
CA CYS A 59 7.69 17.93 13.80
C CYS A 59 7.84 16.80 14.81
N ASN A 60 6.72 16.18 15.19
CA ASN A 60 6.72 15.05 16.15
C ASN A 60 6.28 13.73 15.52
N LEU A 61 6.23 13.65 14.20
CA LEU A 61 6.01 12.41 13.45
C LEU A 61 6.98 12.36 12.25
N ILE A 62 7.69 11.25 12.14
CA ILE A 62 8.49 10.91 10.96
C ILE A 62 7.79 9.77 10.23
N ILE A 63 7.59 9.92 8.93
CA ILE A 63 7.13 8.86 8.04
C ILE A 63 8.30 8.49 7.13
N SER A 64 8.83 7.29 7.29
CA SER A 64 9.95 6.78 6.50
C SER A 64 9.52 5.68 5.54
N HIS A 65 10.29 5.49 4.48
CA HIS A 65 10.19 4.30 3.65
C HIS A 65 10.87 3.13 4.34
N HIS A 66 12.16 3.23 4.60
CA HIS A 66 12.89 2.17 5.29
C HIS A 66 12.50 2.06 6.76
N PRO A 67 12.23 0.84 7.26
CA PRO A 67 11.87 0.64 8.65
C PRO A 67 13.06 0.86 9.59
N LEU A 68 12.93 1.78 10.53
CA LEU A 68 13.93 2.01 11.57
C LEU A 68 14.24 0.72 12.35
N ILE A 69 13.23 -0.12 12.54
CA ILE A 69 13.35 -1.42 13.21
C ILE A 69 12.96 -2.51 12.20
N PHE A 70 13.91 -2.97 11.39
CA PHE A 70 13.66 -4.02 10.40
C PHE A 70 13.49 -5.40 11.06
N LYS A 71 14.33 -5.74 12.03
CA LYS A 71 14.22 -6.97 12.83
C LYS A 71 13.97 -6.63 14.29
N GLY A 72 13.17 -7.42 14.97
CA GLY A 72 12.85 -7.21 16.39
C GLY A 72 14.11 -7.03 17.25
N LEU A 73 14.14 -5.96 18.05
CA LEU A 73 15.27 -5.62 18.91
C LEU A 73 15.22 -6.44 20.20
N LYS A 74 16.36 -7.00 20.59
CA LYS A 74 16.51 -7.66 21.89
C LYS A 74 16.87 -6.68 23.00
N GLN A 75 17.46 -5.54 22.65
CA GLN A 75 17.87 -4.47 23.57
C GLN A 75 17.95 -3.14 22.83
N ILE A 76 17.79 -2.04 23.55
CA ILE A 76 18.05 -0.68 23.07
C ILE A 76 19.21 -0.16 23.89
N SER A 77 20.37 0.02 23.25
CA SER A 77 21.60 0.53 23.91
C SER A 77 22.13 1.75 23.14
N CYS A 78 22.47 2.80 23.87
CA CYS A 78 23.10 3.99 23.29
C CYS A 78 24.52 3.74 22.73
N ASP A 79 25.07 2.55 22.93
CA ASP A 79 26.35 2.16 22.31
C ASP A 79 26.25 1.96 20.79
N THR A 80 25.03 1.71 20.27
CA THR A 80 24.76 1.57 18.84
C THR A 80 24.13 2.83 18.27
N ALA A 81 24.35 3.12 16.98
CA ALA A 81 23.71 4.25 16.30
C ALA A 81 22.16 4.13 16.37
N GLN A 82 21.60 2.98 16.01
CA GLN A 82 20.17 2.73 16.08
C GLN A 82 19.60 2.93 17.50
N GLY A 83 20.29 2.44 18.52
CA GLY A 83 19.85 2.62 19.92
C GLY A 83 19.87 4.08 20.37
N ARG A 84 20.87 4.88 19.95
CA ARG A 84 20.92 6.33 20.18
C ARG A 84 19.74 7.03 19.51
N THR A 85 19.50 6.73 18.24
CA THR A 85 18.36 7.29 17.47
C THR A 85 17.04 6.99 18.16
N ILE A 86 16.79 5.73 18.53
CA ILE A 86 15.53 5.33 19.23
C ILE A 86 15.40 6.05 20.56
N ASN A 87 16.48 6.12 21.37
CA ASN A 87 16.45 6.82 22.64
C ASN A 87 16.13 8.32 22.49
N LYS A 88 16.74 8.98 21.49
CA LYS A 88 16.51 10.39 21.18
C LYS A 88 15.07 10.65 20.70
N LEU A 89 14.51 9.75 19.85
CA LEU A 89 13.10 9.79 19.44
C LEU A 89 12.14 9.73 20.63
N ILE A 90 12.40 8.82 21.56
CA ILE A 90 11.58 8.67 22.80
C ILE A 90 11.69 9.93 23.68
N GLN A 91 12.89 10.46 23.88
CA GLN A 91 13.12 11.67 24.70
C GLN A 91 12.40 12.89 24.11
N HIS A 92 12.41 13.06 22.79
CA HIS A 92 11.73 14.15 22.08
C HIS A 92 10.26 13.88 21.77
N LYS A 93 9.73 12.71 22.16
CA LYS A 93 8.34 12.27 21.89
C LYS A 93 8.01 12.30 20.39
N ILE A 94 8.97 11.92 19.55
CA ILE A 94 8.79 11.83 18.10
C ILE A 94 8.38 10.41 17.75
N ALA A 95 7.26 10.27 17.07
CA ALA A 95 6.79 9.00 16.54
C ALA A 95 7.44 8.69 15.19
N VAL A 96 7.64 7.40 14.89
CA VAL A 96 8.12 6.91 13.59
C VAL A 96 7.15 5.89 13.05
N TYR A 97 6.67 6.13 11.85
CA TYR A 97 5.88 5.20 11.05
C TYR A 97 6.64 4.86 9.78
N SER A 98 6.73 3.58 9.41
CA SER A 98 7.42 3.15 8.20
C SER A 98 6.45 2.46 7.24
N ALA A 99 6.52 2.85 5.94
CA ALA A 99 5.81 2.26 4.82
C ALA A 99 6.86 1.81 3.79
N HIS A 100 7.15 0.52 3.76
CA HIS A 100 8.24 -0.09 3.01
C HIS A 100 7.67 -0.90 1.83
N THR A 101 7.77 -2.22 1.83
CA THR A 101 7.29 -3.04 0.70
C THR A 101 5.80 -2.87 0.41
N ASN A 102 4.98 -2.54 1.40
CA ASN A 102 3.58 -2.19 1.17
C ASN A 102 3.42 -0.93 0.30
N LEU A 103 4.32 0.06 0.43
CA LEU A 103 4.34 1.26 -0.41
C LEU A 103 4.89 0.96 -1.81
N ASP A 104 5.86 0.05 -1.94
CA ASP A 104 6.38 -0.38 -3.24
C ASP A 104 5.29 -1.06 -4.10
N ILE A 105 4.45 -1.85 -3.44
CA ILE A 105 3.39 -2.63 -4.08
C ILE A 105 2.15 -1.78 -4.37
N ALA A 106 1.83 -0.83 -3.50
CA ALA A 106 0.60 -0.05 -3.55
C ALA A 106 0.39 0.69 -4.88
N PRO A 107 -0.84 0.72 -5.42
CA PRO A 107 -1.20 1.66 -6.47
C PRO A 107 -1.00 3.11 -6.00
N GLY A 108 -0.28 3.90 -6.79
CA GLY A 108 0.13 5.26 -6.42
C GLY A 108 1.32 5.32 -5.46
N GLY A 109 1.88 4.17 -5.07
CA GLY A 109 3.06 4.06 -4.22
C GLY A 109 4.37 4.31 -4.96
N LEU A 110 5.50 3.87 -4.34
CA LEU A 110 6.85 4.27 -4.79
C LEU A 110 7.15 3.89 -6.24
N ASN A 111 6.82 2.68 -6.69
CA ASN A 111 7.05 2.28 -8.08
C ASN A 111 6.19 3.05 -9.09
N ASP A 112 4.99 3.51 -8.71
CA ASP A 112 4.19 4.42 -9.54
C ASP A 112 4.76 5.84 -9.53
N MET A 113 5.30 6.31 -8.39
CA MET A 113 6.00 7.60 -8.30
C MET A 113 7.23 7.59 -9.22
N LEU A 114 8.03 6.52 -9.17
CA LEU A 114 9.21 6.34 -10.03
C LEU A 114 8.82 6.30 -11.52
N ALA A 115 7.79 5.54 -11.90
CA ALA A 115 7.31 5.48 -13.27
C ALA A 115 6.84 6.86 -13.78
N LYS A 116 6.18 7.65 -12.94
CA LYS A 116 5.77 9.03 -13.26
C LYS A 116 6.95 9.98 -13.36
N GLN A 117 7.92 9.87 -12.44
CA GLN A 117 9.16 10.66 -12.46
C GLN A 117 9.91 10.45 -13.79
N LEU A 118 9.97 9.20 -14.24
CA LEU A 118 10.51 8.80 -15.53
C LEU A 118 9.61 9.16 -16.72
N GLY A 119 8.46 9.81 -16.54
CA GLY A 119 7.55 10.20 -17.61
C GLY A 119 6.97 9.02 -18.42
N LEU A 120 6.85 7.84 -17.83
CA LEU A 120 6.28 6.68 -18.50
C LEU A 120 4.76 6.81 -18.66
N THR A 121 4.26 6.28 -19.77
CA THR A 121 2.84 6.14 -20.08
C THR A 121 2.43 4.66 -20.09
N ASP A 122 1.13 4.38 -20.17
CA ASP A 122 0.57 3.02 -20.20
C ASP A 122 1.08 2.12 -19.08
N ILE A 123 1.20 2.68 -17.86
CA ILE A 123 1.78 2.01 -16.70
C ILE A 123 0.89 0.85 -16.27
N LYS A 124 1.51 -0.33 -16.09
CA LYS A 124 0.89 -1.58 -15.62
C LYS A 124 1.76 -2.24 -14.56
N GLY A 125 1.14 -3.13 -13.77
CA GLY A 125 1.87 -3.98 -12.84
C GLY A 125 2.81 -4.97 -13.55
N PHE A 126 3.91 -5.32 -12.88
CA PHE A 126 4.97 -6.15 -13.46
C PHE A 126 5.14 -7.47 -12.70
N ILE A 127 5.44 -7.42 -11.39
CA ILE A 127 5.68 -8.62 -10.59
C ILE A 127 4.46 -8.83 -9.67
N LYS A 128 3.69 -9.88 -9.93
CA LYS A 128 2.53 -10.21 -9.10
C LYS A 128 2.99 -10.69 -7.74
N THR A 129 2.58 -10.00 -6.67
CA THR A 129 2.88 -10.33 -5.27
C THR A 129 1.66 -10.87 -4.53
N GLY A 130 0.46 -10.51 -4.93
CA GLY A 130 -0.77 -10.97 -4.30
C GLY A 130 -2.01 -10.66 -5.11
N GLU A 131 -3.11 -11.16 -4.61
CA GLU A 131 -4.46 -10.84 -5.07
C GLU A 131 -5.31 -10.54 -3.85
N GLU A 132 -6.07 -9.48 -3.93
CA GLU A 132 -7.08 -9.20 -2.92
C GLU A 132 -8.31 -10.08 -3.20
N ALA A 133 -8.65 -10.92 -2.22
CA ALA A 133 -9.82 -11.77 -2.36
C ALA A 133 -11.10 -10.92 -2.34
N LEU A 134 -12.01 -11.22 -3.26
CA LEU A 134 -13.35 -10.66 -3.29
C LEU A 134 -14.33 -11.63 -2.67
N TYR A 135 -15.22 -11.09 -1.85
CA TYR A 135 -16.29 -11.86 -1.22
C TYR A 135 -17.65 -11.29 -1.58
N LYS A 136 -18.62 -12.17 -1.70
CA LYS A 136 -20.03 -11.81 -1.71
C LYS A 136 -20.59 -12.03 -0.31
N VAL A 137 -21.00 -10.96 0.35
CA VAL A 137 -21.73 -11.04 1.62
C VAL A 137 -23.22 -10.96 1.31
N THR A 138 -23.94 -11.94 1.82
CA THR A 138 -25.41 -12.06 1.69
C THR A 138 -26.03 -12.11 3.08
N THR A 139 -27.08 -11.35 3.32
CA THR A 139 -27.88 -11.46 4.55
C THR A 139 -29.37 -11.40 4.23
N PHE A 140 -30.20 -11.91 5.13
CA PHE A 140 -31.63 -11.99 5.00
C PHE A 140 -32.30 -11.18 6.10
N VAL A 141 -32.97 -10.09 5.73
CA VAL A 141 -33.38 -9.06 6.68
C VAL A 141 -34.83 -8.69 6.47
N PRO A 142 -35.64 -8.46 7.54
CA PRO A 142 -37.00 -7.93 7.38
C PRO A 142 -37.04 -6.68 6.52
N GLU A 143 -38.01 -6.55 5.64
CA GLU A 143 -38.11 -5.47 4.67
C GLU A 143 -37.97 -4.08 5.32
N SER A 144 -38.57 -3.90 6.52
CA SER A 144 -38.49 -2.64 7.28
C SER A 144 -37.10 -2.24 7.74
N SER A 145 -36.15 -3.18 7.79
CA SER A 145 -34.78 -2.95 8.27
C SER A 145 -33.73 -3.03 7.14
N ALA A 146 -34.13 -3.38 5.93
CA ALA A 146 -33.22 -3.63 4.81
C ALA A 146 -32.36 -2.43 4.44
N ASP A 147 -32.90 -1.21 4.47
CA ASP A 147 -32.17 0.00 4.15
C ASP A 147 -31.12 0.35 5.19
N ALA A 148 -31.42 0.16 6.48
CA ALA A 148 -30.48 0.39 7.56
C ALA A 148 -29.27 -0.57 7.48
N VAL A 149 -29.54 -1.85 7.20
CA VAL A 149 -28.49 -2.87 7.05
C VAL A 149 -27.64 -2.60 5.81
N ARG A 150 -28.25 -2.23 4.66
CA ARG A 150 -27.52 -1.84 3.44
C ARG A 150 -26.60 -0.65 3.68
N LEU A 151 -27.12 0.38 4.35
CA LEU A 151 -26.32 1.58 4.66
C LEU A 151 -25.13 1.22 5.54
N ALA A 152 -25.36 0.48 6.62
CA ALA A 152 -24.30 0.06 7.53
C ALA A 152 -23.22 -0.79 6.83
N MET A 153 -23.62 -1.71 5.94
CA MET A 153 -22.66 -2.49 5.13
C MET A 153 -21.86 -1.58 4.18
N GLY A 154 -22.52 -0.64 3.51
CA GLY A 154 -21.90 0.28 2.57
C GLY A 154 -20.91 1.23 3.26
N ASP A 155 -21.30 1.82 4.39
CA ASP A 155 -20.45 2.69 5.20
C ASP A 155 -19.19 1.97 5.73
N ALA A 156 -19.30 0.66 5.97
CA ALA A 156 -18.19 -0.20 6.34
C ALA A 156 -17.31 -0.66 5.15
N GLY A 157 -17.62 -0.25 3.92
CA GLY A 157 -16.83 -0.51 2.72
C GLY A 157 -17.39 -1.55 1.75
N ALA A 158 -18.60 -2.09 1.98
CA ALA A 158 -19.25 -2.99 1.03
C ALA A 158 -19.72 -2.26 -0.23
N GLY A 159 -19.74 -2.97 -1.37
CA GLY A 159 -20.30 -2.47 -2.61
C GLY A 159 -19.43 -1.47 -3.35
N ARG A 160 -18.11 -1.57 -3.25
CA ARG A 160 -17.18 -0.77 -4.07
C ARG A 160 -16.94 -1.49 -5.39
N ILE A 161 -17.34 -0.88 -6.50
CA ILE A 161 -17.15 -1.41 -7.87
C ILE A 161 -16.68 -0.27 -8.77
N GLY A 162 -15.41 -0.21 -9.08
CA GLY A 162 -14.82 0.90 -9.84
C GLY A 162 -15.05 2.24 -9.12
N ASN A 163 -15.71 3.17 -9.80
CA ASN A 163 -16.04 4.50 -9.25
C ASN A 163 -17.40 4.55 -8.52
N TYR A 164 -18.02 3.40 -8.24
CA TYR A 164 -19.31 3.32 -7.55
C TYR A 164 -19.12 2.75 -6.15
N GLU A 165 -19.85 3.32 -5.19
CA GLU A 165 -19.88 2.89 -3.79
C GLU A 165 -21.30 2.44 -3.42
N HIS A 166 -21.45 1.72 -2.31
CA HIS A 166 -22.74 1.22 -1.80
C HIS A 166 -23.53 0.34 -2.80
N CYS A 167 -22.85 -0.26 -3.79
CA CYS A 167 -23.49 -1.16 -4.74
C CYS A 167 -24.02 -2.40 -4.00
N SER A 168 -25.31 -2.65 -4.15
CA SER A 168 -25.96 -3.84 -3.58
C SER A 168 -27.06 -4.33 -4.51
N PHE A 169 -27.41 -5.60 -4.37
CA PHE A 169 -28.52 -6.19 -5.08
C PHE A 169 -29.48 -6.86 -4.09
N SER A 170 -30.77 -6.62 -4.25
CA SER A 170 -31.78 -7.13 -3.33
C SER A 170 -32.76 -8.05 -4.04
N ILE A 171 -33.17 -9.12 -3.33
CA ILE A 171 -34.22 -10.07 -3.77
C ILE A 171 -35.25 -10.16 -2.65
N HIS A 172 -36.53 -9.97 -2.98
CA HIS A 172 -37.62 -10.17 -2.04
C HIS A 172 -37.98 -11.66 -1.94
N GLY A 173 -38.20 -12.14 -0.72
CA GLY A 173 -38.48 -13.53 -0.45
C GLY A 173 -39.21 -13.74 0.87
N GLU A 174 -39.28 -14.99 1.30
CA GLU A 174 -39.86 -15.39 2.59
C GLU A 174 -38.82 -16.16 3.41
N GLY A 175 -38.47 -15.64 4.59
CA GLY A 175 -37.75 -16.39 5.61
C GLY A 175 -38.69 -17.32 6.39
N ARG A 176 -38.21 -18.51 6.77
CA ARG A 176 -38.97 -19.48 7.55
C ARG A 176 -38.13 -20.02 8.68
N PHE A 177 -38.63 -19.93 9.90
CA PHE A 177 -37.90 -20.42 11.07
C PHE A 177 -38.85 -20.85 12.19
N VAL A 178 -38.32 -21.67 13.10
CA VAL A 178 -38.96 -22.02 14.37
C VAL A 178 -37.92 -21.77 15.45
N GLY A 179 -38.22 -20.82 16.35
CA GLY A 179 -37.37 -20.61 17.54
C GLY A 179 -37.67 -21.65 18.62
N ASN A 180 -36.69 -22.04 19.41
CA ASN A 180 -36.88 -22.84 20.61
C ASN A 180 -37.39 -21.99 21.78
N GLU A 181 -37.58 -22.58 22.97
CA GLU A 181 -38.13 -21.90 24.16
C GLU A 181 -37.20 -20.80 24.70
N ASP A 182 -35.91 -20.86 24.39
CA ASP A 182 -34.90 -19.87 24.82
C ASP A 182 -34.71 -18.70 23.83
N SER A 183 -35.41 -18.74 22.68
CA SER A 183 -35.31 -17.71 21.63
C SER A 183 -36.22 -16.52 21.91
N HIS A 184 -35.81 -15.33 21.48
CA HIS A 184 -36.53 -14.08 21.58
C HIS A 184 -36.77 -13.47 20.19
N PRO A 185 -37.62 -14.12 19.35
CA PRO A 185 -37.77 -13.68 17.98
C PRO A 185 -38.42 -12.30 17.86
N VAL A 186 -37.85 -11.43 17.02
CA VAL A 186 -38.44 -10.11 16.73
C VAL A 186 -39.74 -10.21 15.95
N ILE A 187 -39.91 -11.27 15.14
CA ILE A 187 -41.12 -11.57 14.38
C ILE A 187 -41.58 -13.00 14.75
N GLY A 188 -42.85 -13.17 15.04
CA GLY A 188 -43.43 -14.47 15.44
C GLY A 188 -43.27 -14.77 16.92
N SER A 189 -43.31 -16.05 17.29
CA SER A 189 -43.19 -16.52 18.69
C SER A 189 -42.40 -17.82 18.76
N ALA A 190 -41.72 -18.04 19.89
CA ALA A 190 -40.99 -19.28 20.15
C ALA A 190 -41.91 -20.50 20.06
N GLY A 191 -41.40 -21.60 19.52
CA GLY A 191 -42.11 -22.86 19.32
C GLY A 191 -43.07 -22.91 18.14
N ALA A 192 -43.29 -21.80 17.42
CA ALA A 192 -44.22 -21.76 16.26
C ALA A 192 -43.45 -21.52 14.95
N LEU A 193 -43.89 -22.18 13.87
CA LEU A 193 -43.37 -21.89 12.54
C LEU A 193 -43.76 -20.47 12.14
N THR A 194 -42.76 -19.62 11.95
CA THR A 194 -42.93 -18.26 11.48
C THR A 194 -42.53 -18.17 10.01
N VAL A 195 -43.33 -17.44 9.22
CA VAL A 195 -43.03 -17.06 7.84
C VAL A 195 -42.98 -15.54 7.81
N ALA A 196 -41.82 -14.98 7.50
CA ALA A 196 -41.58 -13.54 7.48
C ALA A 196 -41.22 -13.06 6.07
N PRO A 197 -41.83 -11.95 5.57
CA PRO A 197 -41.30 -11.27 4.38
C PRO A 197 -39.91 -10.74 4.66
N GLU A 198 -38.94 -11.14 3.84
CA GLU A 198 -37.54 -10.76 3.98
C GLU A 198 -36.97 -10.29 2.65
N VAL A 199 -35.92 -9.47 2.77
CA VAL A 199 -35.09 -9.05 1.64
C VAL A 199 -33.72 -9.68 1.78
N GLN A 200 -33.35 -10.46 0.79
CA GLN A 200 -31.95 -10.89 0.64
C GLN A 200 -31.14 -9.71 0.12
N VAL A 201 -30.22 -9.22 0.92
CA VAL A 201 -29.27 -8.15 0.57
C VAL A 201 -27.93 -8.78 0.22
N ASN A 202 -27.41 -8.45 -0.97
CA ASN A 202 -26.15 -8.93 -1.49
C ASN A 202 -25.22 -7.75 -1.76
N ALA A 203 -23.98 -7.80 -1.30
CA ALA A 203 -22.94 -6.84 -1.64
C ALA A 203 -21.59 -7.52 -1.85
N ILE A 204 -20.76 -6.95 -2.72
CA ILE A 204 -19.37 -7.38 -2.90
C ILE A 204 -18.52 -6.66 -1.87
N VAL A 205 -17.55 -7.37 -1.30
CA VAL A 205 -16.65 -6.86 -0.25
C VAL A 205 -15.24 -7.36 -0.54
N ASP A 206 -14.26 -6.47 -0.51
CA ASP A 206 -12.86 -6.89 -0.54
C ASP A 206 -12.44 -7.53 0.79
N GLY A 207 -11.38 -8.34 0.75
CA GLY A 207 -10.93 -9.09 1.92
C GLY A 207 -10.50 -8.23 3.10
N THR A 208 -10.01 -7.01 2.83
CA THR A 208 -9.53 -6.09 3.87
C THR A 208 -10.68 -5.53 4.72
N HIS A 209 -11.86 -5.33 4.13
CA HIS A 209 -13.05 -4.80 4.81
C HIS A 209 -14.04 -5.87 5.30
N LEU A 210 -13.81 -7.16 4.99
CA LEU A 210 -14.78 -8.22 5.25
C LEU A 210 -15.22 -8.29 6.72
N SER A 211 -14.29 -8.25 7.67
CA SER A 211 -14.59 -8.32 9.09
C SER A 211 -15.41 -7.13 9.59
N GLU A 212 -15.09 -5.94 9.11
CA GLU A 212 -15.77 -4.70 9.47
C GLU A 212 -17.21 -4.67 8.90
N VAL A 213 -17.35 -5.07 7.65
CA VAL A 213 -18.67 -5.17 6.99
C VAL A 213 -19.57 -6.18 7.70
N VAL A 214 -19.06 -7.38 8.03
CA VAL A 214 -19.84 -8.39 8.76
C VAL A 214 -20.21 -7.90 10.16
N ALA A 215 -19.34 -7.20 10.86
CA ALA A 215 -19.63 -6.62 12.16
C ALA A 215 -20.70 -5.51 12.08
N ALA A 216 -20.58 -4.60 11.11
CA ALA A 216 -21.56 -3.54 10.87
C ALA A 216 -22.94 -4.10 10.48
N MET A 217 -22.96 -5.09 9.60
CA MET A 217 -24.17 -5.80 9.19
C MET A 217 -24.88 -6.41 10.41
N LYS A 218 -24.16 -7.16 11.25
CA LYS A 218 -24.74 -7.79 12.45
C LYS A 218 -25.25 -6.75 13.45
N SER A 219 -24.53 -5.64 13.62
CA SER A 219 -24.94 -4.57 14.54
C SER A 219 -26.21 -3.83 14.09
N ALA A 220 -26.42 -3.71 12.79
CA ALA A 220 -27.61 -3.06 12.23
C ALA A 220 -28.79 -4.01 12.05
N HIS A 221 -28.56 -5.32 12.13
CA HIS A 221 -29.60 -6.33 11.91
C HIS A 221 -30.52 -6.45 13.12
N PRO A 222 -31.87 -6.52 12.93
CA PRO A 222 -32.81 -6.57 14.05
C PRO A 222 -32.86 -7.93 14.76
N TYR A 223 -32.41 -9.02 14.12
CA TYR A 223 -32.49 -10.36 14.70
C TYR A 223 -31.36 -10.62 15.70
N GLU A 224 -31.65 -11.39 16.76
CA GLU A 224 -30.65 -11.83 17.74
C GLU A 224 -29.62 -12.79 17.13
N GLU A 225 -30.08 -13.67 16.20
CA GLU A 225 -29.23 -14.55 15.41
C GLU A 225 -29.35 -14.19 13.94
N VAL A 226 -28.27 -13.69 13.35
CA VAL A 226 -28.29 -13.20 11.97
C VAL A 226 -27.92 -14.32 11.01
N ALA A 227 -28.83 -14.64 10.08
CA ALA A 227 -28.53 -15.51 8.95
C ALA A 227 -27.77 -14.74 7.88
N TYR A 228 -26.56 -15.18 7.55
CA TYR A 228 -25.73 -14.59 6.50
C TYR A 228 -24.80 -15.62 5.88
N GLU A 229 -24.34 -15.31 4.69
CA GLU A 229 -23.40 -16.12 3.91
C GLU A 229 -22.23 -15.24 3.45
N VAL A 230 -21.03 -15.82 3.45
CA VAL A 230 -19.82 -15.22 2.87
C VAL A 230 -19.27 -16.18 1.84
N LEU A 231 -19.34 -15.80 0.58
CA LEU A 231 -18.86 -16.61 -0.54
C LEU A 231 -17.64 -15.95 -1.16
N ASN A 232 -16.57 -16.71 -1.34
CA ASN A 232 -15.40 -16.23 -2.08
C ASN A 232 -15.74 -16.14 -3.57
N ILE A 233 -15.41 -15.01 -4.21
CA ILE A 233 -15.55 -14.79 -5.64
C ILE A 233 -14.20 -15.07 -6.28
N VAL A 234 -14.14 -16.09 -7.12
CA VAL A 234 -12.87 -16.52 -7.74
C VAL A 234 -12.44 -15.57 -8.87
N GLU A 235 -13.38 -14.97 -9.59
CA GLU A 235 -13.17 -13.99 -10.64
C GLU A 235 -14.39 -13.06 -10.80
N PRO A 236 -14.19 -11.76 -11.06
CA PRO A 236 -12.94 -11.03 -11.09
C PRO A 236 -12.38 -10.80 -9.69
N THR A 237 -11.05 -10.75 -9.56
CA THR A 237 -10.39 -10.29 -8.32
C THR A 237 -10.50 -8.77 -8.22
N SER A 238 -10.61 -8.22 -7.00
CA SER A 238 -10.78 -6.77 -6.78
C SER A 238 -9.56 -5.99 -7.24
N SER A 239 -8.38 -6.50 -6.94
CA SER A 239 -7.12 -5.96 -7.40
C SER A 239 -6.01 -7.01 -7.36
N THR A 240 -5.16 -7.02 -8.37
CA THR A 240 -3.91 -7.76 -8.34
C THR A 240 -2.81 -6.83 -7.87
N GLN A 241 -2.05 -7.26 -6.89
CA GLN A 241 -0.94 -6.51 -6.31
C GLN A 241 0.34 -6.77 -7.09
N TYR A 242 1.11 -5.72 -7.36
CA TYR A 242 2.34 -5.82 -8.14
C TYR A 242 3.47 -5.00 -7.51
N LEU A 243 4.64 -5.59 -7.36
CA LEU A 243 5.81 -4.92 -6.83
C LEU A 243 6.41 -3.92 -7.84
N GLY A 244 6.66 -4.29 -9.06
CA GLY A 244 7.23 -3.39 -10.07
C GLY A 244 6.18 -2.81 -11.02
N ARG A 245 6.65 -1.98 -11.94
CA ARG A 245 5.82 -1.40 -13.01
C ARG A 245 6.46 -1.63 -14.37
N VAL A 246 5.63 -1.69 -15.40
CA VAL A 246 6.04 -1.65 -16.81
C VAL A 246 5.28 -0.53 -17.50
N GLY A 247 5.95 0.22 -18.35
CA GLY A 247 5.38 1.34 -19.08
C GLY A 247 6.12 1.62 -20.38
N ARG A 248 5.77 2.70 -21.03
CA ARG A 248 6.36 3.10 -22.31
C ARG A 248 6.83 4.55 -22.26
N LEU A 249 7.97 4.80 -22.91
CA LEU A 249 8.36 6.17 -23.26
C LEU A 249 7.40 6.74 -24.30
N PRO A 250 7.09 8.02 -24.25
CA PRO A 250 6.29 8.68 -25.29
C PRO A 250 6.90 8.52 -26.70
N ASN A 251 8.22 8.55 -26.79
CA ASN A 251 8.99 8.36 -28.04
C ASN A 251 10.09 7.33 -27.80
N ALA A 252 10.40 6.54 -28.84
CA ALA A 252 11.54 5.64 -28.81
C ALA A 252 12.86 6.43 -28.83
N LEU A 253 13.82 6.03 -28.00
CA LEU A 253 15.13 6.67 -27.86
C LEU A 253 16.23 5.70 -28.32
N ASN A 254 17.34 6.22 -28.84
CA ASN A 254 18.58 5.48 -28.94
C ASN A 254 19.28 5.43 -27.58
N LEU A 255 20.34 4.63 -27.44
CA LEU A 255 21.02 4.44 -26.16
C LEU A 255 21.57 5.73 -25.55
N ASP A 256 22.15 6.63 -26.36
CA ASP A 256 22.76 7.86 -25.84
C ASP A 256 21.69 8.82 -25.30
N SER A 257 20.62 9.05 -26.07
CA SER A 257 19.47 9.84 -25.62
C SER A 257 18.76 9.20 -24.40
N PHE A 258 18.74 7.88 -24.32
CA PHE A 258 18.16 7.17 -23.20
C PHE A 258 19.01 7.34 -21.92
N ARG A 259 20.35 7.36 -22.04
CA ARG A 259 21.25 7.64 -20.92
C ARG A 259 21.02 9.04 -20.34
N GLU A 260 20.98 10.04 -21.22
CA GLU A 260 20.67 11.43 -20.83
C GLU A 260 19.31 11.51 -20.14
N TRP A 261 18.29 10.90 -20.73
CA TRP A 261 16.94 10.89 -20.18
C TRP A 261 16.87 10.25 -18.77
N VAL A 262 17.54 9.11 -18.52
CA VAL A 262 17.58 8.49 -17.20
C VAL A 262 18.31 9.40 -16.19
N GLN A 263 19.44 10.00 -16.60
CA GLN A 263 20.22 10.88 -15.74
C GLN A 263 19.46 12.15 -15.38
N ASP A 264 18.73 12.75 -16.33
CA ASP A 264 17.90 13.93 -16.08
C ASP A 264 16.72 13.62 -15.16
N ALA A 265 16.11 12.44 -15.32
CA ALA A 265 14.99 12.02 -14.47
C ALA A 265 15.43 11.61 -13.06
N LEU A 266 16.66 11.09 -12.90
CA LEU A 266 17.22 10.60 -11.64
C LEU A 266 18.58 11.26 -11.39
N PRO A 267 18.61 12.57 -11.08
CA PRO A 267 19.86 13.35 -11.01
C PRO A 267 20.82 12.89 -9.89
N ASP A 268 20.29 12.31 -8.82
CA ASP A 268 21.05 11.83 -7.67
C ASP A 268 21.54 10.37 -7.83
N ALA A 269 21.23 9.73 -8.98
CA ALA A 269 21.59 8.34 -9.24
C ALA A 269 23.00 8.20 -9.82
N ASN A 270 23.76 7.23 -9.30
CA ASN A 270 25.01 6.77 -9.92
C ASN A 270 24.69 5.65 -10.91
N ILE A 271 24.39 6.02 -12.16
CA ILE A 271 23.84 5.11 -13.15
C ILE A 271 24.91 4.24 -13.81
N ARG A 272 24.68 2.92 -13.80
CA ARG A 272 25.47 1.94 -14.52
C ARG A 272 24.57 1.19 -15.52
N PHE A 273 25.11 0.79 -16.65
CA PHE A 273 24.41 0.02 -17.66
C PHE A 273 25.03 -1.37 -17.80
N ALA A 274 24.19 -2.39 -17.89
CA ALA A 274 24.58 -3.78 -18.07
C ALA A 274 23.72 -4.46 -19.13
N GLY A 275 24.16 -5.60 -19.65
CA GLY A 275 23.40 -6.39 -20.61
C GLY A 275 23.63 -5.99 -22.05
N VAL A 276 22.57 -5.95 -22.86
CA VAL A 276 22.62 -5.66 -24.30
C VAL A 276 21.63 -4.55 -24.63
N ALA A 277 22.14 -3.46 -25.20
CA ALA A 277 21.30 -2.36 -25.64
C ALA A 277 20.63 -2.69 -27.00
N PRO A 278 19.33 -2.55 -27.15
CA PRO A 278 18.64 -2.62 -28.42
C PRO A 278 18.90 -1.36 -29.27
N GLU A 279 18.56 -1.38 -30.56
CA GLU A 279 18.68 -0.19 -31.42
C GLU A 279 17.82 0.98 -30.95
N THR A 280 16.63 0.67 -30.41
CA THR A 280 15.68 1.65 -29.88
C THR A 280 15.10 1.15 -28.57
N ILE A 281 14.86 2.07 -27.64
CA ILE A 281 14.33 1.82 -26.30
C ILE A 281 13.02 2.58 -26.16
N GLN A 282 11.93 1.88 -25.86
CA GLN A 282 10.63 2.48 -25.64
C GLN A 282 9.85 1.78 -24.51
N SER A 283 9.91 0.46 -24.41
CA SER A 283 9.24 -0.32 -23.37
C SER A 283 10.19 -0.52 -22.19
N ILE A 284 9.74 -0.14 -20.99
CA ILE A 284 10.58 -0.13 -19.79
C ILE A 284 9.84 -0.84 -18.65
N ALA A 285 10.50 -1.81 -18.02
CA ALA A 285 10.13 -2.30 -16.72
C ALA A 285 10.97 -1.60 -15.64
N LEU A 286 10.43 -1.46 -14.45
CA LEU A 286 11.14 -0.90 -13.31
C LEU A 286 10.73 -1.57 -11.99
N CYS A 287 11.68 -1.60 -11.06
CA CYS A 287 11.45 -1.93 -9.65
C CYS A 287 12.45 -1.13 -8.83
N SER A 288 11.97 -0.31 -7.89
CA SER A 288 12.80 0.49 -7.00
C SER A 288 13.68 -0.38 -6.08
N GLY A 289 14.72 0.18 -5.52
CA GLY A 289 15.61 -0.47 -4.57
C GLY A 289 16.33 -1.71 -5.14
N ALA A 290 16.35 -2.78 -4.39
CA ALA A 290 17.10 -4.00 -4.70
C ALA A 290 16.34 -4.99 -5.61
N GLY A 291 15.83 -4.55 -6.75
CA GLY A 291 15.03 -5.36 -7.69
C GLY A 291 15.83 -6.22 -8.68
N ALA A 292 17.13 -6.42 -8.49
CA ALA A 292 17.98 -7.18 -9.43
C ALA A 292 17.56 -8.66 -9.59
N GLU A 293 16.87 -9.23 -8.63
CA GLU A 293 16.33 -10.60 -8.70
C GLU A 293 15.27 -10.77 -9.80
N PHE A 294 14.58 -9.70 -10.20
CA PHE A 294 13.50 -9.71 -11.20
C PHE A 294 13.97 -9.50 -12.67
N ILE A 295 15.27 -9.49 -12.92
CA ILE A 295 15.84 -9.37 -14.29
C ILE A 295 15.25 -10.43 -15.24
N LYS A 296 15.07 -11.68 -14.75
CA LYS A 296 14.48 -12.76 -15.55
C LYS A 296 13.01 -12.48 -15.90
N ASP A 297 12.28 -11.90 -14.99
CA ASP A 297 10.87 -11.60 -15.18
C ASP A 297 10.69 -10.42 -16.14
N ALA A 298 11.56 -9.40 -16.04
CA ALA A 298 11.64 -8.31 -17.00
C ALA A 298 11.96 -8.82 -18.42
N ALA A 299 12.94 -9.72 -18.56
CA ALA A 299 13.28 -10.30 -19.84
C ALA A 299 12.12 -11.09 -20.49
N ARG A 300 11.30 -11.79 -19.69
CA ARG A 300 10.09 -12.50 -20.17
C ARG A 300 9.02 -11.59 -20.72
N LEU A 301 8.96 -10.34 -20.27
CA LEU A 301 8.04 -9.33 -20.81
C LEU A 301 8.51 -8.74 -22.15
N HIS A 302 9.72 -9.10 -22.61
CA HIS A 302 10.32 -8.56 -23.83
C HIS A 302 10.38 -7.03 -23.84
N VAL A 303 10.67 -6.42 -22.68
CA VAL A 303 10.90 -4.98 -22.58
C VAL A 303 12.29 -4.62 -23.09
N ASP A 304 12.45 -3.37 -23.56
CA ASP A 304 13.72 -2.90 -24.11
C ASP A 304 14.75 -2.60 -23.00
N ALA A 305 14.28 -2.14 -21.83
CA ALA A 305 15.13 -1.86 -20.67
C ALA A 305 14.44 -2.21 -19.34
N TYR A 306 15.25 -2.53 -18.35
CA TYR A 306 14.84 -2.71 -16.96
C TYR A 306 15.63 -1.78 -16.03
N ILE A 307 14.95 -0.93 -15.27
CA ILE A 307 15.53 0.03 -14.32
C ILE A 307 15.35 -0.47 -12.90
N THR A 308 16.45 -0.55 -12.13
CA THR A 308 16.45 -1.01 -10.73
C THR A 308 17.72 -0.53 -10.02
N GLY A 309 17.97 -1.02 -8.80
CA GLY A 309 19.21 -0.79 -8.04
C GLY A 309 19.89 -2.09 -7.63
N ASP A 310 21.05 -1.94 -7.00
CA ASP A 310 21.84 -3.00 -6.35
C ASP A 310 22.23 -4.16 -7.28
N VAL A 311 22.50 -3.89 -8.56
CA VAL A 311 22.89 -4.92 -9.54
C VAL A 311 24.32 -5.36 -9.33
N LYS A 312 24.52 -6.64 -9.02
CA LYS A 312 25.84 -7.26 -8.81
C LYS A 312 26.36 -7.88 -10.10
N TYR A 313 27.59 -8.39 -10.03
CA TYR A 313 28.30 -8.93 -11.19
C TYR A 313 27.52 -10.05 -11.92
N HIS A 314 26.99 -11.01 -11.17
CA HIS A 314 26.28 -12.15 -11.79
C HIS A 314 24.92 -11.78 -12.35
N GLU A 315 24.21 -10.82 -11.76
CA GLU A 315 22.98 -10.28 -12.33
C GLU A 315 23.25 -9.51 -13.64
N ALA A 316 24.35 -8.73 -13.69
CA ALA A 316 24.78 -8.06 -14.90
C ALA A 316 25.18 -9.06 -16.01
N GLN A 317 25.86 -10.17 -15.66
CA GLN A 317 26.14 -11.26 -16.58
C GLN A 317 24.85 -11.88 -17.11
N MET A 318 23.90 -12.19 -16.23
CA MET A 318 22.59 -12.74 -16.59
C MET A 318 21.80 -11.81 -17.53
N ALA A 319 21.81 -10.50 -17.29
CA ALA A 319 21.21 -9.51 -18.17
C ALA A 319 21.75 -9.61 -19.61
N LYS A 320 23.08 -9.78 -19.74
CA LYS A 320 23.73 -9.97 -21.04
C LYS A 320 23.32 -11.29 -21.71
N GLU A 321 23.26 -12.38 -20.98
CA GLU A 321 22.83 -13.69 -21.49
C GLU A 321 21.37 -13.67 -21.96
N LEU A 322 20.50 -12.90 -21.29
CA LEU A 322 19.09 -12.73 -21.63
C LEU A 322 18.86 -11.69 -22.74
N GLY A 323 19.89 -10.95 -23.17
CA GLY A 323 19.75 -9.91 -24.18
C GLY A 323 18.98 -8.67 -23.72
N LEU A 324 18.89 -8.42 -22.42
CA LEU A 324 18.15 -7.30 -21.82
C LEU A 324 19.12 -6.17 -21.44
N LEU A 325 18.74 -4.92 -21.73
CA LEU A 325 19.42 -3.75 -21.17
C LEU A 325 18.95 -3.55 -19.72
N VAL A 326 19.87 -3.59 -18.77
CA VAL A 326 19.59 -3.28 -17.34
C VAL A 326 20.26 -1.98 -16.97
N VAL A 327 19.50 -1.09 -16.37
CA VAL A 327 19.95 0.17 -15.77
C VAL A 327 19.99 0.01 -14.28
N ASP A 328 21.16 -0.02 -13.70
CA ASP A 328 21.37 0.08 -12.27
C ASP A 328 21.48 1.55 -11.91
N ALA A 329 20.38 2.13 -11.43
CA ALA A 329 20.31 3.51 -10.98
C ALA A 329 20.59 3.66 -9.47
N GLY A 330 20.98 2.55 -8.85
CA GLY A 330 21.24 2.46 -7.41
C GLY A 330 19.99 2.46 -6.54
N HIS A 331 20.13 1.97 -5.33
CA HIS A 331 19.05 1.91 -4.35
C HIS A 331 18.51 3.31 -4.06
N PHE A 332 19.37 4.19 -3.58
CA PHE A 332 19.01 5.57 -3.27
C PHE A 332 18.45 6.31 -4.49
N GLY A 333 19.05 6.15 -5.67
CA GLY A 333 18.63 6.86 -6.88
C GLY A 333 17.21 6.51 -7.34
N THR A 334 16.74 5.30 -7.03
CA THR A 334 15.37 4.85 -7.36
C THR A 334 14.35 5.13 -6.26
N GLU A 335 14.78 5.41 -5.02
CA GLU A 335 13.89 5.52 -3.86
C GLU A 335 13.89 6.89 -3.18
N SER A 336 14.89 7.74 -3.38
CA SER A 336 14.97 9.07 -2.75
C SER A 336 13.76 9.97 -3.03
N ILE A 337 13.06 9.73 -4.13
CA ILE A 337 11.82 10.42 -4.51
C ILE A 337 10.69 10.22 -3.49
N VAL A 338 10.77 9.17 -2.67
CA VAL A 338 9.72 8.80 -1.70
C VAL A 338 9.44 9.91 -0.70
N ALA A 339 10.48 10.62 -0.26
CA ALA A 339 10.34 11.72 0.69
C ALA A 339 9.39 12.78 0.16
N ARG A 340 9.59 13.21 -1.09
CA ARG A 340 8.74 14.18 -1.75
C ARG A 340 7.37 13.60 -2.10
N GLY A 341 7.33 12.36 -2.62
CA GLY A 341 6.08 11.69 -3.01
C GLY A 341 5.11 11.53 -1.85
N LEU A 342 5.58 11.13 -0.65
CA LEU A 342 4.76 11.03 0.55
C LEU A 342 4.29 12.40 1.06
N CYS A 343 5.15 13.43 0.97
CA CYS A 343 4.77 14.80 1.30
C CYS A 343 3.63 15.27 0.40
N ASP A 344 3.77 15.13 -0.91
CA ASP A 344 2.77 15.53 -1.90
C ASP A 344 1.46 14.75 -1.75
N TYR A 345 1.52 13.45 -1.43
CA TYR A 345 0.34 12.66 -1.12
C TYR A 345 -0.43 13.23 0.08
N LEU A 346 0.22 13.45 1.21
CA LEU A 346 -0.44 13.99 2.40
C LEU A 346 -1.08 15.35 2.13
N ILE A 347 -0.41 16.22 1.37
CA ILE A 347 -0.97 17.51 0.95
C ILE A 347 -2.20 17.32 0.06
N SER A 348 -2.15 16.38 -0.88
CA SER A 348 -3.23 16.11 -1.84
C SER A 348 -4.52 15.61 -1.20
N VAL A 349 -4.42 14.87 -0.08
CA VAL A 349 -5.59 14.40 0.69
C VAL A 349 -6.11 15.41 1.70
N GLY A 350 -5.65 16.67 1.62
CA GLY A 350 -6.13 17.77 2.45
C GLY A 350 -5.59 17.76 3.88
N PHE A 351 -4.42 17.16 4.11
CA PHE A 351 -3.78 17.17 5.42
C PHE A 351 -3.39 18.59 5.83
N THR A 352 -3.84 19.05 7.00
CA THR A 352 -3.76 20.46 7.41
C THR A 352 -2.59 20.80 8.34
N VAL A 353 -1.89 19.77 8.83
CA VAL A 353 -0.68 19.93 9.66
C VAL A 353 0.53 20.11 8.74
N PRO A 354 1.56 20.90 9.10
CA PRO A 354 2.76 21.03 8.28
C PRO A 354 3.41 19.69 7.93
N VAL A 355 3.70 19.48 6.63
CA VAL A 355 4.44 18.32 6.14
C VAL A 355 5.70 18.82 5.44
N LYS A 356 6.82 18.19 5.72
CA LYS A 356 8.13 18.55 5.17
C LYS A 356 8.85 17.31 4.68
N ALA A 357 9.25 17.32 3.42
CA ALA A 357 10.13 16.30 2.89
C ALA A 357 11.59 16.57 3.33
N PHE A 358 12.25 15.57 3.83
CA PHE A 358 13.68 15.56 4.07
C PHE A 358 14.31 14.51 3.16
N THR A 359 15.20 14.97 2.27
CA THR A 359 15.97 14.10 1.39
C THR A 359 17.40 14.08 1.89
N GLU A 360 17.87 12.90 2.23
CA GLU A 360 19.24 12.64 2.65
C GLU A 360 20.21 12.92 1.50
N GLN A 361 21.46 13.24 1.81
CA GLN A 361 22.53 13.22 0.83
C GLN A 361 23.02 11.77 0.67
N ASN A 362 23.21 11.32 -0.59
CA ASN A 362 23.78 10.02 -0.88
C ASN A 362 25.32 10.10 -0.76
N ASP A 363 25.80 10.20 0.47
CA ASP A 363 27.23 10.27 0.79
C ASP A 363 27.82 8.91 1.24
N PHE A 364 27.02 7.85 1.24
CA PHE A 364 27.50 6.48 1.51
C PHE A 364 28.45 5.96 0.42
N PHE A 365 28.28 6.45 -0.81
CA PHE A 365 29.13 6.11 -1.95
C PHE A 365 29.71 7.38 -2.57
N PHE A 366 31.00 7.55 -2.50
CA PHE A 366 31.71 8.64 -3.19
C PHE A 366 32.65 8.07 -4.25
N VAL A 367 32.83 8.80 -5.36
CA VAL A 367 33.66 8.45 -6.49
C VAL A 367 34.95 9.23 -6.43
#